data_0cd12a5c30f632af4f64d8c92cc846be
#
_entry.id   0cd12a5c30f632af4f64d8c92cc846be
#
_cell.length_a   1.000
_cell.length_b   1.000
_cell.length_c   1.000
_cell.angle_alpha   90.00
_cell.angle_beta   90.00
_cell.angle_gamma   90.00
#
_symmetry.space_group_name_H-M   'P 1'
#
loop_
_entity.id
_entity.type
_entity.pdbx_description
1 polymer ?
#
loop_
_entity_poly.entity_id
_entity_poly.type
_entity_poly.pdbx_seq_one_letter_code
_entity_poly.pdbx_strand_id
1 'polypeptide(L)'
;MKHINILVGIIEKELQVEREIIKKSIRINNSKEYGDYTILCFMFKNHFKESPLIIAKKISSILAENGIKGSEAVGPYVNLYIEKERMLEKIFSQFNVEDKSIQIDEKILIINKIKSSSTVIQLNDLYKLIINEFIEGLYGNKGYKVECYNSVCEKEKILSINYILEKMKNMELIKYYDSEEIVELKEFNLPPLIIRDKDYNLTIEDLAYPLHRAYDKNTTKIIIIRNKYENTRYNQIYSIMKKVDYEIAEKLESVSLGFIKLNENIKKYTRNENHIIKLLLKRSREEVVLALDKNEINIKEVDIERIAIENLIFKFFKKDIGSDVIFDYYESFSIKDNSYLKIKIIECYINEKFNNMQGKESAINYDYYHLKDKLELINLIEEYIQAIKTSRKNYSSAQIIKLIDIVAEQISIIREEKIDDEKIYLLIAICNVTKKAFKLLGVSNDMLINKIQKLTVS
;
A
#
# COMPACT_ATOMS: atom_id res chain seq x y z
N MET A 1 -2.91 9.01 16.45
CA MET A 1 -4.28 8.50 16.74
C MET A 1 -4.32 7.40 17.82
N LYS A 2 -3.30 6.54 17.96
CA LYS A 2 -3.28 5.48 19.00
C LYS A 2 -3.28 6.05 20.42
N HIS A 3 -2.55 7.16 20.66
CA HIS A 3 -2.55 7.88 21.95
C HIS A 3 -3.89 8.50 22.27
N ILE A 4 -4.51 9.14 21.29
CA ILE A 4 -5.89 9.64 21.46
C ILE A 4 -6.82 8.49 21.83
N ASN A 5 -6.69 7.32 21.23
CA ASN A 5 -7.50 6.16 21.56
C ASN A 5 -7.20 5.60 22.97
N ILE A 6 -5.95 5.68 23.45
CA ILE A 6 -5.58 5.31 24.82
C ILE A 6 -6.18 6.31 25.82
N LEU A 7 -6.02 7.61 25.56
CA LEU A 7 -6.62 8.68 26.37
C LEU A 7 -8.15 8.54 26.43
N VAL A 8 -8.76 8.34 25.26
CA VAL A 8 -10.20 8.10 25.15
C VAL A 8 -10.62 6.88 25.95
N GLY A 9 -9.88 5.77 25.86
CA GLY A 9 -10.18 4.52 26.59
C GLY A 9 -10.07 4.69 28.10
N ILE A 10 -9.05 5.42 28.60
CA ILE A 10 -8.89 5.70 30.02
C ILE A 10 -10.06 6.56 30.53
N ILE A 11 -10.35 7.67 29.85
CA ILE A 11 -11.41 8.62 30.25
C ILE A 11 -12.79 7.95 30.17
N GLU A 12 -13.06 7.18 29.12
CA GLU A 12 -14.30 6.42 28.93
C GLU A 12 -14.52 5.43 30.10
N LYS A 13 -13.48 4.66 30.42
CA LYS A 13 -13.53 3.65 31.48
C LYS A 13 -13.72 4.26 32.88
N GLU A 14 -12.91 5.26 33.20
CA GLU A 14 -12.84 5.81 34.56
C GLU A 14 -13.94 6.84 34.84
N LEU A 15 -14.44 7.52 33.83
CA LEU A 15 -15.41 8.60 33.97
C LEU A 15 -16.78 8.29 33.37
N GLN A 16 -16.95 7.16 32.72
CA GLN A 16 -18.20 6.71 32.07
C GLN A 16 -18.79 7.76 31.09
N VAL A 17 -17.92 8.48 30.41
CA VAL A 17 -18.30 9.47 29.39
C VAL A 17 -18.34 8.82 28.01
N GLU A 18 -19.28 9.21 27.18
CA GLU A 18 -19.41 8.73 25.82
C GLU A 18 -18.13 9.00 24.99
N ARG A 19 -17.66 7.99 24.29
CA ARG A 19 -16.44 8.01 23.49
C ARG A 19 -16.39 9.17 22.48
N GLU A 20 -17.50 9.51 21.86
CA GLU A 20 -17.59 10.58 20.88
C GLU A 20 -17.43 11.98 21.49
N ILE A 21 -17.91 12.19 22.71
CA ILE A 21 -17.72 13.45 23.45
C ILE A 21 -16.24 13.59 23.80
N ILE A 22 -15.61 12.52 24.27
CA ILE A 22 -14.18 12.53 24.61
C ILE A 22 -13.33 12.86 23.38
N LYS A 23 -13.56 12.19 22.24
CA LYS A 23 -12.83 12.47 20.99
C LYS A 23 -12.97 13.93 20.54
N LYS A 24 -14.19 14.48 20.62
CA LYS A 24 -14.45 15.87 20.26
C LYS A 24 -13.79 16.87 21.21
N SER A 25 -13.52 16.48 22.47
CA SER A 25 -12.86 17.34 23.44
C SER A 25 -11.35 17.45 23.27
N ILE A 26 -10.71 16.49 22.58
CA ILE A 26 -9.25 16.45 22.40
C ILE A 26 -8.84 17.31 21.20
N ARG A 27 -7.88 18.22 21.39
CA ARG A 27 -7.27 19.03 20.35
C ARG A 27 -5.78 18.75 20.27
N ILE A 28 -5.25 18.75 19.05
CA ILE A 28 -3.80 18.72 18.79
C ILE A 28 -3.31 20.17 18.84
N ASN A 29 -2.26 20.44 19.57
CA ASN A 29 -1.70 21.78 19.69
C ASN A 29 -0.60 21.99 18.65
N ASN A 30 -0.63 23.16 18.00
CA ASN A 30 0.44 23.60 17.11
C ASN A 30 1.59 24.30 17.88
N SER A 31 1.35 24.72 19.12
CA SER A 31 2.35 25.35 20.00
C SER A 31 2.76 24.41 21.11
N LYS A 32 4.07 24.25 21.31
CA LYS A 32 4.64 23.41 22.39
C LYS A 32 4.36 23.93 23.81
N GLU A 33 3.95 25.19 23.92
CA GLU A 33 3.67 25.86 25.21
C GLU A 33 2.53 25.17 25.99
N TYR A 34 1.55 24.61 25.25
CA TYR A 34 0.35 23.97 25.85
C TYR A 34 0.39 22.45 25.76
N GLY A 35 1.57 21.86 25.58
CA GLY A 35 1.72 20.41 25.41
C GLY A 35 1.39 19.93 23.98
N ASP A 36 1.37 18.62 23.80
CA ASP A 36 1.09 18.00 22.48
C ASP A 36 -0.42 17.90 22.21
N TYR A 37 -1.22 17.73 23.27
CA TYR A 37 -2.67 17.70 23.20
C TYR A 37 -3.29 18.53 24.32
N THR A 38 -4.50 19.03 24.07
CA THR A 38 -5.33 19.71 25.09
C THR A 38 -6.72 19.06 25.12
N ILE A 39 -7.19 18.72 26.33
CA ILE A 39 -8.56 18.30 26.56
C ILE A 39 -9.40 19.48 27.00
N LEU A 40 -10.49 19.74 26.28
CA LEU A 40 -11.42 20.85 26.51
C LEU A 40 -12.47 20.43 27.58
N CYS A 41 -12.18 20.67 28.85
CA CYS A 41 -13.01 20.15 29.96
C CYS A 41 -14.41 20.80 30.09
N PHE A 42 -14.62 21.95 29.48
CA PHE A 42 -15.96 22.54 29.39
C PHE A 42 -16.96 21.68 28.60
N MET A 43 -16.53 20.81 27.73
CA MET A 43 -17.37 19.88 26.98
C MET A 43 -18.02 18.82 27.87
N PHE A 44 -17.45 18.56 29.05
CA PHE A 44 -17.96 17.60 30.01
C PHE A 44 -18.88 18.22 31.09
N LYS A 45 -19.09 19.55 31.05
CA LYS A 45 -19.87 20.28 32.07
C LYS A 45 -21.29 19.70 32.25
N ASN A 46 -21.96 19.37 31.15
CA ASN A 46 -23.33 18.83 31.21
C ASN A 46 -23.37 17.41 31.75
N HIS A 47 -22.32 16.63 31.60
CA HIS A 47 -22.21 15.27 32.09
C HIS A 47 -21.96 15.24 33.61
N PHE A 48 -21.00 16.03 34.11
CA PHE A 48 -20.60 16.02 35.50
C PHE A 48 -21.35 17.02 36.35
N LYS A 49 -22.01 18.02 35.79
CA LYS A 49 -22.64 19.15 36.49
C LYS A 49 -21.70 19.89 37.46
N GLU A 50 -20.39 19.82 37.16
CA GLU A 50 -19.30 20.45 37.90
C GLU A 50 -18.67 21.58 37.08
N SER A 51 -17.86 22.43 37.71
CA SER A 51 -17.14 23.48 36.98
C SER A 51 -16.03 22.85 36.10
N PRO A 52 -15.77 23.38 34.93
CA PRO A 52 -14.68 22.87 34.06
C PRO A 52 -13.30 22.82 34.71
N LEU A 53 -13.03 23.69 35.68
CA LEU A 53 -11.81 23.69 36.50
C LEU A 53 -11.69 22.45 37.37
N ILE A 54 -12.79 22.01 37.99
CA ILE A 54 -12.83 20.79 38.83
C ILE A 54 -12.67 19.56 37.93
N ILE A 55 -13.38 19.56 36.80
CA ILE A 55 -13.31 18.48 35.83
C ILE A 55 -11.88 18.32 35.27
N ALA A 56 -11.18 19.44 34.99
CA ALA A 56 -9.81 19.41 34.51
C ALA A 56 -8.85 18.76 35.53
N LYS A 57 -8.94 19.15 36.81
CA LYS A 57 -8.14 18.55 37.87
C LYS A 57 -8.43 17.05 38.02
N LYS A 58 -9.70 16.65 37.95
CA LYS A 58 -10.12 15.26 38.05
C LYS A 58 -9.58 14.40 36.90
N ILE A 59 -9.71 14.91 35.66
CA ILE A 59 -9.17 14.23 34.47
C ILE A 59 -7.64 14.13 34.54
N SER A 60 -6.94 15.21 34.92
CA SER A 60 -5.49 15.19 35.04
C SER A 60 -5.01 14.16 36.09
N SER A 61 -5.66 14.06 37.24
CA SER A 61 -5.33 13.05 38.27
C SER A 61 -5.53 11.63 37.75
N ILE A 62 -6.69 11.36 37.12
CA ILE A 62 -7.01 10.05 36.54
C ILE A 62 -5.98 9.66 35.50
N LEU A 63 -5.58 10.56 34.62
CA LEU A 63 -4.58 10.30 33.60
C LEU A 63 -3.21 9.99 34.22
N ALA A 64 -2.81 10.74 35.26
CA ALA A 64 -1.56 10.50 35.96
C ALA A 64 -1.55 9.13 36.67
N GLU A 65 -2.63 8.74 37.35
CA GLU A 65 -2.81 7.43 37.98
C GLU A 65 -2.75 6.27 36.98
N ASN A 66 -3.25 6.50 35.74
CA ASN A 66 -3.19 5.54 34.66
C ASN A 66 -1.89 5.61 33.83
N GLY A 67 -0.84 6.25 34.36
CA GLY A 67 0.50 6.24 33.79
C GLY A 67 0.79 7.35 32.76
N ILE A 68 -0.12 8.31 32.58
CA ILE A 68 0.08 9.50 31.73
C ILE A 68 0.67 10.61 32.60
N LYS A 69 1.97 10.56 32.89
CA LYS A 69 2.65 11.47 33.82
C LYS A 69 2.72 12.92 33.36
N GLY A 70 2.63 13.17 32.06
CA GLY A 70 2.69 14.51 31.48
C GLY A 70 1.32 15.21 31.38
N SER A 71 0.37 14.98 32.30
CA SER A 71 -0.94 15.64 32.30
C SER A 71 -0.98 16.78 33.30
N GLU A 72 -1.29 17.99 32.85
CA GLU A 72 -1.38 19.20 33.67
C GLU A 72 -2.72 19.92 33.49
N ALA A 73 -3.41 20.17 34.60
CA ALA A 73 -4.65 20.94 34.58
C ALA A 73 -4.35 22.46 34.61
N VAL A 74 -4.63 23.14 33.50
CA VAL A 74 -4.45 24.60 33.35
C VAL A 74 -5.81 25.25 33.08
N GLY A 75 -6.39 25.85 34.09
CA GLY A 75 -7.74 26.39 33.99
C GLY A 75 -8.78 25.30 33.61
N PRO A 76 -9.64 25.53 32.63
CA PRO A 76 -10.64 24.55 32.17
C PRO A 76 -10.08 23.56 31.16
N TYR A 77 -8.77 23.38 31.09
CA TYR A 77 -8.07 22.55 30.12
C TYR A 77 -7.17 21.54 30.83
N VAL A 78 -6.96 20.38 30.21
CA VAL A 78 -5.85 19.49 30.57
C VAL A 78 -4.87 19.46 29.43
N ASN A 79 -3.69 19.98 29.65
CA ASN A 79 -2.57 19.91 28.72
C ASN A 79 -1.81 18.59 28.91
N LEU A 80 -1.48 17.95 27.83
CA LEU A 80 -0.82 16.65 27.81
C LEU A 80 0.52 16.79 27.11
N TYR A 81 1.58 16.48 27.86
CA TYR A 81 2.95 16.40 27.37
C TYR A 81 3.31 14.92 27.23
N ILE A 82 3.55 14.49 26.01
CA ILE A 82 3.87 13.08 25.77
C ILE A 82 5.35 12.84 26.07
N GLU A 83 5.69 11.77 26.79
CA GLU A 83 7.06 11.29 26.94
C GLU A 83 7.55 10.76 25.57
N LYS A 84 8.08 11.67 24.74
CA LYS A 84 8.42 11.43 23.33
C LYS A 84 9.46 10.32 23.16
N GLU A 85 10.39 10.21 24.09
CA GLU A 85 11.45 9.20 24.05
C GLU A 85 10.89 7.78 24.18
N ARG A 86 10.06 7.54 25.18
CA ARG A 86 9.45 6.22 25.40
C ARG A 86 8.47 5.82 24.30
N MET A 87 7.86 6.83 23.69
CA MET A 87 6.97 6.65 22.55
C MET A 87 7.74 6.29 21.28
N LEU A 88 8.86 6.99 21.03
CA LEU A 88 9.77 6.68 19.93
C LEU A 88 10.31 5.27 20.03
N GLU A 89 10.84 4.85 21.19
CA GLU A 89 11.30 3.48 21.40
C GLU A 89 10.24 2.44 21.01
N LYS A 90 9.02 2.64 21.46
CA LYS A 90 7.91 1.72 21.17
C LYS A 90 7.51 1.74 19.71
N ILE A 91 7.49 2.89 19.07
CA ILE A 91 7.11 3.04 17.65
C ILE A 91 8.23 2.53 16.76
N PHE A 92 9.49 2.87 17.06
CA PHE A 92 10.63 2.34 16.32
C PHE A 92 10.81 0.84 16.50
N SER A 93 10.57 0.32 17.70
CA SER A 93 10.56 -1.14 17.87
C SER A 93 9.47 -1.80 17.01
N GLN A 94 8.27 -1.24 16.95
CA GLN A 94 7.20 -1.72 16.06
C GLN A 94 7.55 -1.54 14.58
N PHE A 95 8.12 -0.42 14.21
CA PHE A 95 8.54 -0.12 12.84
C PHE A 95 9.68 -1.03 12.37
N ASN A 96 10.62 -1.38 13.25
CA ASN A 96 11.72 -2.29 12.97
C ASN A 96 11.34 -3.76 13.09
N VAL A 97 10.34 -4.11 13.91
CA VAL A 97 9.81 -5.49 14.06
C VAL A 97 9.03 -5.93 12.82
N GLU A 98 8.54 -5.00 12.00
CA GLU A 98 7.95 -5.37 10.69
C GLU A 98 8.97 -6.05 9.75
N ASP A 99 10.29 -5.87 9.97
CA ASP A 99 11.33 -6.61 9.25
C ASP A 99 11.67 -7.99 9.89
N LYS A 100 11.24 -8.23 11.14
CA LYS A 100 11.28 -9.55 11.80
C LYS A 100 9.87 -10.12 11.83
N SER A 101 9.39 -10.54 10.67
CA SER A 101 8.07 -11.15 10.54
C SER A 101 7.94 -12.36 11.46
N ILE A 102 7.01 -12.28 12.41
CA ILE A 102 6.46 -13.49 13.04
C ILE A 102 5.95 -14.32 11.86
N GLN A 103 6.58 -15.46 11.59
CA GLN A 103 6.09 -16.35 10.54
C GLN A 103 4.68 -16.79 10.92
N ILE A 104 3.72 -16.38 10.09
CA ILE A 104 2.33 -16.80 10.20
C ILE A 104 2.21 -18.04 9.31
N ASP A 105 1.78 -19.16 9.87
CA ASP A 105 1.62 -20.42 9.14
C ASP A 105 0.36 -20.43 8.24
N GLU A 106 -0.09 -19.25 7.86
CA GLU A 106 -1.17 -19.02 6.92
C GLU A 106 -0.64 -18.62 5.56
N LYS A 107 -1.25 -19.17 4.53
CA LYS A 107 -0.87 -18.96 3.13
C LYS A 107 -1.88 -18.08 2.42
N ILE A 108 -1.35 -17.12 1.67
CA ILE A 108 -2.09 -16.28 0.73
C ILE A 108 -1.71 -16.70 -0.69
N LEU A 109 -2.68 -17.04 -1.50
CA LEU A 109 -2.48 -17.31 -2.92
C LEU A 109 -2.84 -16.08 -3.73
N ILE A 110 -1.96 -15.66 -4.63
CA ILE A 110 -2.24 -14.61 -5.60
C ILE A 110 -2.30 -15.25 -6.99
N ILE A 111 -3.42 -15.11 -7.66
CA ILE A 111 -3.63 -15.61 -9.01
C ILE A 111 -3.62 -14.42 -9.97
N ASN A 112 -2.62 -14.38 -10.84
CA ASN A 112 -2.41 -13.31 -11.79
C ASN A 112 -2.18 -13.89 -13.19
N LYS A 113 -3.22 -13.89 -14.03
CA LYS A 113 -3.09 -14.33 -15.43
C LYS A 113 -2.32 -13.31 -16.24
N ILE A 114 -1.08 -13.63 -16.57
CA ILE A 114 -0.24 -12.85 -17.46
C ILE A 114 -0.12 -13.62 -18.77
N LYS A 115 -0.56 -13.01 -19.86
CA LYS A 115 -0.41 -13.58 -21.20
C LYS A 115 1.01 -13.33 -21.72
N SER A 116 2.03 -13.88 -21.09
CA SER A 116 3.40 -13.72 -21.61
C SER A 116 3.75 -14.85 -22.56
N SER A 117 3.77 -14.58 -23.84
CA SER A 117 4.73 -15.23 -24.72
C SER A 117 6.11 -14.65 -24.38
N SER A 118 7.10 -15.46 -24.25
CA SER A 118 8.37 -15.28 -23.54
C SER A 118 9.27 -14.08 -23.90
N THR A 119 8.93 -13.23 -24.82
CA THR A 119 9.79 -12.14 -25.31
C THR A 119 9.18 -10.74 -25.29
N VAL A 120 7.85 -10.62 -25.11
CA VAL A 120 7.14 -9.34 -25.18
C VAL A 120 6.16 -9.22 -24.04
N ILE A 121 6.39 -8.28 -23.12
CA ILE A 121 5.43 -7.93 -22.07
C ILE A 121 4.60 -6.73 -22.54
N GLN A 122 3.28 -6.90 -22.57
CA GLN A 122 2.35 -5.79 -22.82
C GLN A 122 2.27 -4.87 -21.59
N LEU A 123 1.89 -3.62 -21.82
CA LEU A 123 1.82 -2.60 -20.75
C LEU A 123 0.83 -3.01 -19.63
N ASN A 124 -0.28 -3.62 -19.99
CA ASN A 124 -1.25 -4.16 -19.01
C ASN A 124 -0.68 -5.33 -18.20
N ASP A 125 0.15 -6.18 -18.80
CA ASP A 125 0.80 -7.28 -18.09
C ASP A 125 1.89 -6.76 -17.16
N LEU A 126 2.63 -5.72 -17.56
CA LEU A 126 3.55 -5.01 -16.68
C LEU A 126 2.81 -4.43 -15.46
N TYR A 127 1.66 -3.79 -15.68
CA TYR A 127 0.84 -3.27 -14.58
C TYR A 127 0.38 -4.38 -13.64
N LYS A 128 -0.09 -5.49 -14.16
CA LYS A 128 -0.44 -6.67 -13.37
C LYS A 128 0.72 -7.20 -12.52
N LEU A 129 1.96 -7.18 -13.06
CA LEU A 129 3.15 -7.56 -12.31
C LEU A 129 3.43 -6.59 -11.16
N ILE A 130 3.37 -5.28 -11.43
CA ILE A 130 3.57 -4.24 -10.42
C ILE A 130 2.55 -4.39 -9.27
N ILE A 131 1.28 -4.61 -9.59
CA ILE A 131 0.25 -4.80 -8.58
C ILE A 131 0.40 -6.12 -7.82
N ASN A 132 0.90 -7.17 -8.48
CA ASN A 132 1.25 -8.42 -7.80
C ASN A 132 2.29 -8.20 -6.69
N GLU A 133 3.38 -7.51 -7.01
CA GLU A 133 4.42 -7.16 -6.03
C GLU A 133 3.87 -6.33 -4.87
N PHE A 134 2.99 -5.37 -5.18
CA PHE A 134 2.33 -4.58 -4.15
C PHE A 134 1.48 -5.44 -3.20
N ILE A 135 0.65 -6.32 -3.72
CA ILE A 135 -0.20 -7.20 -2.91
C ILE A 135 0.66 -8.18 -2.11
N GLU A 136 1.69 -8.74 -2.73
CA GLU A 136 2.68 -9.60 -2.05
C GLU A 136 3.32 -8.87 -0.88
N GLY A 137 3.77 -7.63 -1.08
CA GLY A 137 4.32 -6.77 -0.04
C GLY A 137 3.35 -6.51 1.13
N LEU A 138 2.05 -6.32 0.84
CA LEU A 138 1.02 -6.08 1.87
C LEU A 138 0.88 -7.25 2.86
N TYR A 139 1.04 -8.47 2.40
CA TYR A 139 0.90 -9.68 3.22
C TYR A 139 2.24 -10.22 3.71
N GLY A 140 3.28 -10.22 2.87
CA GLY A 140 4.62 -10.67 3.22
C GLY A 140 5.21 -9.90 4.40
N ASN A 141 5.03 -8.58 4.44
CA ASN A 141 5.45 -7.74 5.58
C ASN A 141 4.75 -8.08 6.91
N LYS A 142 3.67 -8.86 6.88
CA LYS A 142 3.03 -9.40 8.10
C LYS A 142 3.49 -10.80 8.47
N GLY A 143 4.32 -11.43 7.62
CA GLY A 143 4.80 -12.79 7.84
C GLY A 143 3.91 -13.88 7.27
N TYR A 144 2.91 -13.55 6.45
CA TYR A 144 2.16 -14.55 5.69
C TYR A 144 3.07 -15.18 4.63
N LYS A 145 2.87 -16.47 4.39
CA LYS A 145 3.47 -17.13 3.24
C LYS A 145 2.66 -16.75 1.99
N VAL A 146 3.26 -16.00 1.08
CA VAL A 146 2.62 -15.59 -0.18
C VAL A 146 3.13 -16.44 -1.33
N GLU A 147 2.21 -17.01 -2.11
CA GLU A 147 2.53 -17.75 -3.32
C GLU A 147 1.81 -17.12 -4.52
N CYS A 148 2.56 -16.81 -5.58
CA CYS A 148 2.06 -16.17 -6.79
C CYS A 148 1.98 -17.18 -7.93
N TYR A 149 0.82 -17.25 -8.57
CA TYR A 149 0.56 -18.13 -9.72
C TYR A 149 0.23 -17.30 -10.96
N ASN A 150 1.12 -17.36 -11.94
CA ASN A 150 0.93 -16.73 -13.25
C ASN A 150 0.39 -17.72 -14.30
N SER A 151 0.56 -19.02 -14.04
CA SER A 151 0.09 -20.10 -14.92
C SER A 151 -0.12 -21.38 -14.09
N VAL A 152 -1.01 -22.24 -14.54
CA VAL A 152 -1.23 -23.57 -13.98
C VAL A 152 -0.76 -24.59 -15.01
N CYS A 153 -0.09 -25.65 -14.54
CA CYS A 153 0.32 -26.76 -15.38
C CYS A 153 -0.92 -27.39 -16.04
N GLU A 154 -0.85 -27.75 -17.32
CA GLU A 154 -1.99 -28.32 -18.07
C GLU A 154 -2.59 -29.56 -17.40
N LYS A 155 -1.76 -30.43 -16.83
CA LYS A 155 -2.24 -31.63 -16.12
C LYS A 155 -3.06 -31.27 -14.88
N GLU A 156 -2.59 -30.33 -14.09
CA GLU A 156 -3.28 -29.84 -12.89
C GLU A 156 -4.59 -29.11 -13.24
N LYS A 157 -4.57 -28.35 -14.34
CA LYS A 157 -5.73 -27.66 -14.89
C LYS A 157 -6.83 -28.63 -15.28
N ILE A 158 -6.50 -29.69 -16.02
CA ILE A 158 -7.45 -30.73 -16.44
C ILE A 158 -8.08 -31.42 -15.24
N LEU A 159 -7.28 -31.79 -14.22
CA LEU A 159 -7.79 -32.43 -13.00
C LEU A 159 -8.78 -31.53 -12.26
N SER A 160 -8.45 -30.25 -12.11
CA SER A 160 -9.31 -29.29 -11.42
C SER A 160 -10.62 -29.01 -12.18
N ILE A 161 -10.54 -28.94 -13.51
CA ILE A 161 -11.73 -28.76 -14.37
C ILE A 161 -12.65 -29.98 -14.26
N ASN A 162 -12.12 -31.18 -14.38
CA ASN A 162 -12.92 -32.42 -14.29
C ASN A 162 -13.62 -32.55 -12.94
N TYR A 163 -12.92 -32.18 -11.85
CA TYR A 163 -13.51 -32.18 -10.52
C TYR A 163 -14.72 -31.23 -10.41
N ILE A 164 -14.61 -30.01 -10.94
CA ILE A 164 -15.73 -29.06 -10.94
C ILE A 164 -16.87 -29.53 -11.82
N LEU A 165 -16.58 -30.01 -13.03
CA LEU A 165 -17.59 -30.50 -13.94
C LEU A 165 -18.40 -31.65 -13.33
N GLU A 166 -17.71 -32.59 -12.66
CA GLU A 166 -18.34 -33.69 -11.96
C GLU A 166 -19.27 -33.20 -10.84
N LYS A 167 -18.78 -32.31 -9.98
CA LYS A 167 -19.58 -31.67 -8.92
C LYS A 167 -20.82 -30.96 -9.51
N MET A 168 -20.65 -30.16 -10.55
CA MET A 168 -21.74 -29.43 -11.16
C MET A 168 -22.77 -30.37 -11.79
N LYS A 169 -22.32 -31.49 -12.39
CA LYS A 169 -23.23 -32.54 -12.91
C LYS A 169 -24.01 -33.21 -11.80
N ASN A 170 -23.35 -33.62 -10.73
CA ASN A 170 -23.97 -34.27 -9.57
C ASN A 170 -24.98 -33.36 -8.84
N MET A 171 -24.81 -32.05 -8.95
CA MET A 171 -25.73 -31.04 -8.42
C MET A 171 -26.77 -30.56 -9.42
N GLU A 172 -26.85 -31.16 -10.62
CA GLU A 172 -27.79 -30.84 -11.71
C GLU A 172 -27.74 -29.33 -12.10
N LEU A 173 -26.57 -28.70 -11.99
CA LEU A 173 -26.40 -27.28 -12.30
C LEU A 173 -26.23 -27.02 -13.79
N ILE A 174 -25.81 -28.03 -14.57
CA ILE A 174 -25.57 -27.89 -16.00
C ILE A 174 -26.86 -28.08 -16.76
N LYS A 175 -27.21 -27.13 -17.61
CA LYS A 175 -28.34 -27.17 -18.53
C LYS A 175 -27.86 -27.08 -19.97
N TYR A 176 -28.66 -27.60 -20.86
CA TYR A 176 -28.41 -27.57 -22.31
C TYR A 176 -29.32 -26.54 -22.95
N TYR A 177 -28.75 -25.60 -23.66
CA TYR A 177 -29.48 -24.58 -24.39
C TYR A 177 -28.82 -24.31 -25.75
N ASP A 178 -29.55 -24.47 -26.84
CA ASP A 178 -29.10 -24.20 -28.23
C ASP A 178 -27.67 -24.74 -28.52
N SER A 179 -27.44 -26.01 -28.16
CA SER A 179 -26.17 -26.74 -28.29
C SER A 179 -25.04 -26.28 -27.37
N GLU A 180 -25.33 -25.41 -26.42
CA GLU A 180 -24.36 -24.97 -25.40
C GLU A 180 -24.67 -25.64 -24.05
N GLU A 181 -23.58 -25.95 -23.30
CA GLU A 181 -23.70 -26.32 -21.88
C GLU A 181 -23.58 -25.06 -21.05
N ILE A 182 -24.61 -24.74 -20.27
CA ILE A 182 -24.66 -23.52 -19.47
C ILE A 182 -24.96 -23.79 -17.99
N VAL A 183 -24.56 -22.87 -17.11
CA VAL A 183 -25.06 -22.77 -15.73
C VAL A 183 -25.90 -21.52 -15.61
N GLU A 184 -27.16 -21.64 -15.22
CA GLU A 184 -28.02 -20.50 -14.92
C GLU A 184 -27.63 -19.83 -13.60
N LEU A 185 -27.55 -18.48 -13.62
CA LEU A 185 -27.16 -17.64 -12.48
C LEU A 185 -28.17 -16.52 -12.21
N LYS A 186 -29.44 -16.75 -12.63
CA LYS A 186 -30.54 -15.76 -12.47
C LYS A 186 -30.74 -15.32 -11.02
N GLU A 187 -30.57 -16.22 -10.06
CA GLU A 187 -30.69 -15.94 -8.63
C GLU A 187 -29.63 -14.95 -8.11
N PHE A 188 -28.50 -14.81 -8.83
CA PHE A 188 -27.45 -13.84 -8.56
C PHE A 188 -27.54 -12.58 -9.43
N ASN A 189 -28.61 -12.43 -10.21
CA ASN A 189 -28.75 -11.37 -11.22
C ASN A 189 -27.61 -11.33 -12.24
N LEU A 190 -27.09 -12.49 -12.61
CA LEU A 190 -26.01 -12.64 -13.57
C LEU A 190 -26.49 -13.36 -14.83
N PRO A 191 -25.89 -13.07 -16.01
CA PRO A 191 -26.11 -13.86 -17.21
C PRO A 191 -25.62 -15.31 -16.98
N PRO A 192 -26.12 -16.28 -17.72
CA PRO A 192 -25.66 -17.66 -17.61
C PRO A 192 -24.18 -17.77 -17.94
N LEU A 193 -23.47 -18.68 -17.25
CA LEU A 193 -22.10 -19.03 -17.59
C LEU A 193 -22.11 -20.15 -18.63
N ILE A 194 -21.51 -19.91 -19.78
CA ILE A 194 -21.31 -20.96 -20.80
C ILE A 194 -20.13 -21.82 -20.29
N ILE A 195 -20.35 -23.14 -20.24
CA ILE A 195 -19.32 -24.13 -19.88
C ILE A 195 -18.66 -24.66 -21.14
N ARG A 196 -19.47 -25.06 -22.11
CA ARG A 196 -19.07 -25.44 -23.45
C ARG A 196 -19.84 -24.62 -24.47
N ASP A 197 -19.10 -24.06 -25.44
CA ASP A 197 -19.70 -23.35 -26.56
C ASP A 197 -20.29 -24.30 -27.61
N LYS A 198 -20.84 -23.73 -28.68
CA LYS A 198 -21.45 -24.49 -29.80
C LYS A 198 -20.45 -25.41 -30.50
N ASP A 199 -19.16 -25.12 -30.41
CA ASP A 199 -18.07 -25.92 -30.98
C ASP A 199 -17.49 -26.91 -29.95
N TYR A 200 -18.20 -27.11 -28.82
CA TYR A 200 -17.78 -27.95 -27.69
C TYR A 200 -16.48 -27.54 -27.01
N ASN A 201 -15.99 -26.29 -27.21
CA ASN A 201 -14.84 -25.79 -26.53
C ASN A 201 -15.16 -25.48 -25.07
N LEU A 202 -14.27 -25.90 -24.18
CA LEU A 202 -14.39 -25.64 -22.74
C LEU A 202 -14.03 -24.18 -22.41
N THR A 203 -15.01 -23.46 -21.84
CA THR A 203 -14.80 -22.01 -21.52
C THR A 203 -14.49 -21.73 -20.05
N ILE A 204 -14.57 -22.76 -19.18
CA ILE A 204 -14.44 -22.61 -17.72
C ILE A 204 -13.04 -22.82 -17.16
N GLU A 205 -12.02 -22.71 -18.00
CA GLU A 205 -10.63 -22.86 -17.55
C GLU A 205 -10.27 -21.97 -16.35
N ASP A 206 -10.93 -20.82 -16.24
CA ASP A 206 -10.72 -19.89 -15.15
C ASP A 206 -11.13 -20.43 -13.78
N LEU A 207 -12.05 -21.41 -13.74
CA LEU A 207 -12.45 -22.09 -12.51
C LEU A 207 -11.38 -23.03 -11.97
N ALA A 208 -10.48 -23.52 -12.82
CA ALA A 208 -9.41 -24.42 -12.40
C ALA A 208 -8.35 -23.73 -11.53
N TYR A 209 -8.12 -22.44 -11.76
CA TYR A 209 -7.04 -21.70 -11.10
C TYR A 209 -7.19 -21.61 -9.57
N PRO A 210 -8.35 -21.23 -9.01
CA PRO A 210 -8.50 -21.13 -7.57
C PRO A 210 -8.54 -22.49 -6.87
N LEU A 211 -8.84 -23.57 -7.57
CA LEU A 211 -9.10 -24.88 -6.96
C LEU A 211 -7.86 -25.67 -6.63
N HIS A 212 -6.88 -25.68 -7.52
CA HIS A 212 -5.76 -26.62 -7.42
C HIS A 212 -4.98 -26.50 -6.11
N ARG A 213 -4.86 -25.28 -5.58
CA ARG A 213 -4.13 -24.98 -4.34
C ARG A 213 -5.01 -24.57 -3.17
N ALA A 214 -6.30 -24.38 -3.40
CA ALA A 214 -7.24 -23.98 -2.36
C ALA A 214 -7.48 -25.05 -1.30
N TYR A 215 -7.21 -26.31 -1.65
CA TYR A 215 -7.32 -27.46 -0.73
C TYR A 215 -6.14 -27.57 0.24
N ASP A 216 -5.07 -26.78 0.06
CA ASP A 216 -4.05 -26.65 1.09
C ASP A 216 -4.70 -26.04 2.35
N LYS A 217 -4.66 -26.79 3.47
CA LYS A 217 -5.34 -26.43 4.74
C LYS A 217 -4.85 -25.08 5.28
N ASN A 218 -3.62 -24.71 4.96
CA ASN A 218 -3.04 -23.46 5.43
C ASN A 218 -3.42 -22.26 4.53
N THR A 219 -4.07 -22.49 3.38
CA THR A 219 -4.54 -21.41 2.52
C THR A 219 -5.77 -20.76 3.12
N THR A 220 -5.63 -19.50 3.54
CA THR A 220 -6.72 -18.73 4.16
C THR A 220 -7.35 -17.72 3.21
N LYS A 221 -6.64 -17.34 2.14
CA LYS A 221 -7.10 -16.34 1.17
C LYS A 221 -6.57 -16.62 -0.22
N ILE A 222 -7.41 -16.41 -1.22
CA ILE A 222 -7.09 -16.52 -2.64
C ILE A 222 -7.46 -15.20 -3.32
N ILE A 223 -6.46 -14.46 -3.79
CA ILE A 223 -6.63 -13.14 -4.40
C ILE A 223 -6.47 -13.26 -5.91
N ILE A 224 -7.51 -12.93 -6.65
CA ILE A 224 -7.50 -12.95 -8.11
C ILE A 224 -7.30 -11.54 -8.64
N ILE A 225 -6.16 -11.29 -9.30
CA ILE A 225 -5.88 -10.02 -9.98
C ILE A 225 -6.48 -10.09 -11.39
N ARG A 226 -7.36 -9.16 -11.71
CA ARG A 226 -8.11 -9.12 -12.97
C ARG A 226 -8.35 -7.71 -13.47
N ASN A 227 -8.59 -7.55 -14.76
CA ASN A 227 -9.04 -6.29 -15.30
C ASN A 227 -10.53 -6.06 -15.02
N LYS A 228 -10.96 -4.81 -14.94
CA LYS A 228 -12.37 -4.47 -14.63
C LYS A 228 -13.38 -4.97 -15.66
N TYR A 229 -12.99 -5.22 -16.91
CA TYR A 229 -13.89 -5.85 -17.89
C TYR A 229 -14.20 -7.31 -17.59
N GLU A 230 -13.42 -7.97 -16.75
CA GLU A 230 -13.61 -9.36 -16.32
C GLU A 230 -14.55 -9.47 -15.10
N ASN A 231 -15.19 -8.37 -14.66
CA ASN A 231 -16.05 -8.35 -13.47
C ASN A 231 -17.22 -9.34 -13.55
N THR A 232 -17.93 -9.32 -14.66
CA THR A 232 -19.09 -10.23 -14.86
C THR A 232 -18.62 -11.67 -14.79
N ARG A 233 -17.53 -12.00 -15.47
CA ARG A 233 -16.95 -13.34 -15.48
C ARG A 233 -16.52 -13.78 -14.08
N TYR A 234 -15.84 -12.92 -13.34
CA TYR A 234 -15.48 -13.23 -11.96
C TYR A 234 -16.70 -13.47 -11.08
N ASN A 235 -17.73 -12.64 -11.19
CA ASN A 235 -18.94 -12.80 -10.39
C ASN A 235 -19.66 -14.11 -10.73
N GLN A 236 -19.68 -14.54 -12.00
CA GLN A 236 -20.19 -15.83 -12.41
C GLN A 236 -19.40 -16.97 -11.76
N ILE A 237 -18.05 -16.92 -11.82
CA ILE A 237 -17.14 -17.90 -11.21
C ILE A 237 -17.38 -17.99 -9.70
N TYR A 238 -17.41 -16.84 -9.02
CA TYR A 238 -17.64 -16.77 -7.59
C TYR A 238 -19.00 -17.34 -7.19
N SER A 239 -20.05 -17.04 -7.94
CA SER A 239 -21.40 -17.56 -7.70
C SER A 239 -21.49 -19.08 -7.89
N ILE A 240 -20.79 -19.62 -8.88
CA ILE A 240 -20.68 -21.06 -9.07
C ILE A 240 -19.92 -21.71 -7.93
N MET A 241 -18.78 -21.12 -7.53
CA MET A 241 -18.00 -21.63 -6.41
C MET A 241 -18.80 -21.64 -5.11
N LYS A 242 -19.66 -20.65 -4.86
CA LYS A 242 -20.57 -20.65 -3.71
C LYS A 242 -21.51 -21.86 -3.70
N LYS A 243 -21.92 -22.34 -4.86
CA LYS A 243 -22.77 -23.54 -4.96
C LYS A 243 -21.97 -24.83 -4.86
N VAL A 244 -20.83 -24.90 -5.53
CA VAL A 244 -20.04 -26.12 -5.68
C VAL A 244 -19.12 -26.38 -4.51
N ASP A 245 -18.51 -25.33 -3.97
CA ASP A 245 -17.57 -25.41 -2.87
C ASP A 245 -17.54 -24.10 -2.07
N TYR A 246 -18.40 -24.00 -1.07
CA TYR A 246 -18.57 -22.80 -0.27
C TYR A 246 -17.30 -22.43 0.52
N GLU A 247 -16.54 -23.41 1.00
CA GLU A 247 -15.31 -23.14 1.78
C GLU A 247 -14.24 -22.45 0.92
N ILE A 248 -14.12 -22.85 -0.34
CA ILE A 248 -13.22 -22.20 -1.29
C ILE A 248 -13.76 -20.81 -1.67
N ALA A 249 -15.07 -20.68 -1.87
CA ALA A 249 -15.68 -19.41 -2.21
C ALA A 249 -15.43 -18.33 -1.14
N GLU A 250 -15.48 -18.67 0.14
CA GLU A 250 -15.20 -17.75 1.25
C GLU A 250 -13.73 -17.28 1.29
N LYS A 251 -12.81 -18.04 0.71
CA LYS A 251 -11.40 -17.64 0.60
C LYS A 251 -11.14 -16.73 -0.61
N LEU A 252 -12.08 -16.66 -1.58
CA LEU A 252 -11.90 -15.93 -2.82
C LEU A 252 -12.14 -14.43 -2.64
N GLU A 253 -11.14 -13.66 -3.00
CA GLU A 253 -11.22 -12.20 -3.13
C GLU A 253 -10.70 -11.77 -4.50
N SER A 254 -11.07 -10.59 -4.96
CA SER A 254 -10.55 -10.09 -6.23
C SER A 254 -10.07 -8.66 -6.15
N VAL A 255 -9.00 -8.39 -6.88
CA VAL A 255 -8.47 -7.04 -7.13
C VAL A 255 -8.75 -6.68 -8.58
N SER A 256 -9.64 -5.70 -8.77
CA SER A 256 -10.03 -5.22 -10.09
C SER A 256 -9.15 -4.05 -10.50
N LEU A 257 -8.39 -4.22 -11.59
CA LEU A 257 -7.51 -3.20 -12.13
C LEU A 257 -8.24 -2.29 -13.12
N GLY A 258 -7.94 -1.00 -13.04
CA GLY A 258 -8.27 -0.04 -14.08
C GLY A 258 -7.52 -0.30 -15.38
N PHE A 259 -7.92 0.37 -16.46
CA PHE A 259 -7.22 0.28 -17.74
C PHE A 259 -5.97 1.16 -17.75
N ILE A 260 -4.91 0.66 -18.38
CA ILE A 260 -3.79 1.50 -18.79
C ILE A 260 -4.09 2.06 -20.19
N LYS A 261 -4.25 3.37 -20.26
CA LYS A 261 -4.53 4.09 -21.50
C LYS A 261 -3.33 4.93 -21.90
N LEU A 262 -3.08 5.01 -23.19
CA LEU A 262 -2.07 5.88 -23.77
C LEU A 262 -2.77 7.05 -24.43
N ASN A 263 -2.34 8.27 -24.15
CA ASN A 263 -2.81 9.44 -24.89
C ASN A 263 -2.36 9.32 -26.37
N GLU A 264 -3.11 9.94 -27.27
CA GLU A 264 -2.81 9.93 -28.72
C GLU A 264 -1.42 10.43 -29.04
N ASN A 265 -0.87 11.33 -28.23
CA ASN A 265 0.50 11.81 -28.36
C ASN A 265 1.52 10.67 -28.27
N ILE A 266 1.33 9.67 -27.40
CA ILE A 266 2.19 8.49 -27.32
C ILE A 266 1.95 7.58 -28.52
N LYS A 267 0.71 7.37 -28.93
CA LYS A 267 0.34 6.52 -30.05
C LYS A 267 0.99 6.96 -31.37
N LYS A 268 1.25 8.26 -31.54
CA LYS A 268 1.96 8.79 -32.73
C LYS A 268 3.40 8.36 -32.81
N TYR A 269 4.06 8.07 -31.69
CA TYR A 269 5.47 7.68 -31.63
C TYR A 269 5.69 6.16 -31.68
N THR A 270 4.63 5.36 -31.51
CA THR A 270 4.75 3.90 -31.47
C THR A 270 3.64 3.24 -32.26
N ARG A 271 4.02 2.53 -33.32
CA ARG A 271 3.11 1.67 -34.08
C ARG A 271 3.02 0.25 -33.50
N ASN A 272 3.88 -0.09 -32.55
CA ASN A 272 4.01 -1.43 -31.99
C ASN A 272 4.06 -1.36 -30.45
N GLU A 273 3.22 -2.15 -29.75
CA GLU A 273 3.15 -2.22 -28.30
C GLU A 273 4.49 -2.55 -27.63
N ASN A 274 5.34 -3.32 -28.31
CA ASN A 274 6.68 -3.69 -27.81
C ASN A 274 7.60 -2.48 -27.58
N HIS A 275 7.37 -1.37 -28.29
CA HIS A 275 8.17 -0.15 -28.16
C HIS A 275 7.62 0.80 -27.09
N ILE A 276 6.41 0.56 -26.57
CA ILE A 276 5.78 1.47 -25.62
C ILE A 276 6.56 1.53 -24.32
N ILE A 277 6.90 0.37 -23.74
CA ILE A 277 7.64 0.31 -22.48
C ILE A 277 9.02 0.96 -22.63
N LYS A 278 9.72 0.71 -23.75
CA LYS A 278 11.00 1.34 -24.05
C LYS A 278 10.87 2.86 -24.16
N LEU A 279 9.80 3.35 -24.78
CA LEU A 279 9.52 4.79 -24.89
C LEU A 279 9.26 5.43 -23.54
N LEU A 280 8.41 4.80 -22.69
CA LEU A 280 8.10 5.28 -21.35
C LEU A 280 9.36 5.30 -20.46
N LEU A 281 10.22 4.29 -20.56
CA LEU A 281 11.51 4.24 -19.84
C LEU A 281 12.46 5.35 -20.31
N LYS A 282 12.56 5.58 -21.62
CA LYS A 282 13.34 6.69 -22.16
C LYS A 282 12.87 8.02 -21.58
N ARG A 283 11.57 8.27 -21.57
CA ARG A 283 11.00 9.50 -20.97
C ARG A 283 11.24 9.60 -19.48
N SER A 284 11.09 8.49 -18.77
CA SER A 284 11.39 8.43 -17.33
C SER A 284 12.86 8.76 -17.06
N ARG A 285 13.78 8.25 -17.87
CA ARG A 285 15.22 8.56 -17.77
C ARG A 285 15.51 10.04 -18.04
N GLU A 286 14.92 10.61 -19.09
CA GLU A 286 15.04 12.05 -19.39
C GLU A 286 14.55 12.91 -18.20
N GLU A 287 13.44 12.55 -17.58
CA GLU A 287 12.91 13.25 -16.40
C GLU A 287 13.88 13.15 -15.21
N VAL A 288 14.46 11.97 -14.97
CA VAL A 288 15.45 11.75 -13.89
C VAL A 288 16.70 12.59 -14.13
N VAL A 289 17.27 12.56 -15.32
CA VAL A 289 18.46 13.35 -15.68
C VAL A 289 18.21 14.84 -15.47
N LEU A 290 17.09 15.36 -16.00
CA LEU A 290 16.72 16.76 -15.80
C LEU A 290 16.56 17.13 -14.31
N ALA A 291 16.02 16.20 -13.49
CA ALA A 291 15.87 16.41 -12.05
C ALA A 291 17.21 16.43 -11.33
N LEU A 292 18.15 15.57 -11.69
CA LEU A 292 19.50 15.51 -11.13
C LEU A 292 20.32 16.76 -11.52
N ASP A 293 20.29 17.12 -12.80
CA ASP A 293 21.01 18.29 -13.32
C ASP A 293 20.54 19.60 -12.65
N LYS A 294 19.23 19.78 -12.54
CA LYS A 294 18.62 20.93 -11.83
C LYS A 294 19.08 21.05 -10.38
N ASN A 295 19.48 19.95 -9.78
CA ASN A 295 19.88 19.89 -8.36
C ASN A 295 21.39 19.72 -8.19
N GLU A 296 22.18 19.78 -9.27
CA GLU A 296 23.64 19.65 -9.29
C GLU A 296 24.13 18.34 -8.64
N ILE A 297 23.35 17.25 -8.80
CA ILE A 297 23.65 15.94 -8.23
C ILE A 297 24.26 15.05 -9.32
N ASN A 298 25.43 14.50 -9.05
CA ASN A 298 26.12 13.61 -9.95
C ASN A 298 26.18 12.18 -9.37
N ILE A 299 25.58 11.24 -10.08
CA ILE A 299 25.56 9.82 -9.72
C ILE A 299 25.96 8.94 -10.91
N LYS A 300 26.25 7.66 -10.67
CA LYS A 300 26.64 6.72 -11.71
C LYS A 300 25.48 6.45 -12.67
N GLU A 301 25.82 6.18 -13.94
CA GLU A 301 24.84 5.86 -14.98
C GLU A 301 23.92 4.67 -14.60
N VAL A 302 24.47 3.64 -13.95
CA VAL A 302 23.69 2.48 -13.48
C VAL A 302 22.63 2.89 -12.48
N ASP A 303 22.89 3.87 -11.63
CA ASP A 303 21.94 4.38 -10.64
C ASP A 303 20.85 5.22 -11.33
N ILE A 304 21.21 5.98 -12.38
CA ILE A 304 20.24 6.73 -13.19
C ILE A 304 19.24 5.78 -13.85
N GLU A 305 19.72 4.69 -14.46
CA GLU A 305 18.85 3.69 -15.09
C GLU A 305 17.93 3.02 -14.06
N ARG A 306 18.44 2.67 -12.89
CA ARG A 306 17.65 2.13 -11.79
C ARG A 306 16.56 3.10 -11.35
N ILE A 307 16.90 4.34 -11.08
CA ILE A 307 15.96 5.40 -10.68
C ILE A 307 14.90 5.62 -11.76
N ALA A 308 15.28 5.56 -13.04
CA ALA A 308 14.32 5.70 -14.13
C ALA A 308 13.28 4.58 -14.14
N ILE A 309 13.67 3.34 -13.88
CA ILE A 309 12.75 2.21 -13.77
C ILE A 309 11.85 2.36 -12.54
N GLU A 310 12.43 2.65 -11.39
CA GLU A 310 11.69 2.89 -10.15
C GLU A 310 10.67 4.03 -10.32
N ASN A 311 11.06 5.11 -10.96
CA ASN A 311 10.20 6.24 -11.30
C ASN A 311 9.03 5.83 -12.22
N LEU A 312 9.31 5.02 -13.25
CA LEU A 312 8.25 4.50 -14.13
C LEU A 312 7.28 3.61 -13.35
N ILE A 313 7.77 2.71 -12.51
CA ILE A 313 6.91 1.86 -11.65
C ILE A 313 6.01 2.73 -10.77
N PHE A 314 6.57 3.77 -10.13
CA PHE A 314 5.81 4.68 -9.28
C PHE A 314 4.68 5.39 -10.03
N LYS A 315 4.87 5.73 -11.30
CA LYS A 315 3.84 6.39 -12.13
C LYS A 315 2.59 5.55 -12.37
N PHE A 316 2.67 4.21 -12.26
CA PHE A 316 1.49 3.35 -12.31
C PHE A 316 0.57 3.53 -11.09
N PHE A 317 1.09 4.08 -9.99
CA PHE A 317 0.32 4.39 -8.79
C PHE A 317 -0.19 5.85 -8.74
N LYS A 318 -0.07 6.61 -9.84
CA LYS A 318 -0.59 7.99 -9.92
C LYS A 318 -2.09 8.09 -9.57
N LYS A 319 -2.82 7.01 -9.78
CA LYS A 319 -4.22 6.82 -9.34
C LYS A 319 -4.36 5.51 -8.60
N ASP A 320 -5.44 5.38 -7.84
CA ASP A 320 -5.74 4.12 -7.16
C ASP A 320 -5.94 2.97 -8.16
N ILE A 321 -5.59 1.76 -7.73
CA ILE A 321 -5.48 0.54 -8.55
C ILE A 321 -6.72 0.28 -9.42
N GLY A 322 -7.93 0.50 -8.88
CA GLY A 322 -9.19 0.33 -9.62
C GLY A 322 -9.50 1.41 -10.66
N SER A 323 -8.73 2.50 -10.67
CA SER A 323 -8.91 3.63 -11.57
C SER A 323 -8.07 3.51 -12.83
N ASP A 324 -8.55 4.05 -13.95
CA ASP A 324 -7.79 4.08 -15.20
C ASP A 324 -6.57 4.99 -15.06
N VAL A 325 -5.41 4.49 -15.45
CA VAL A 325 -4.16 5.23 -15.53
C VAL A 325 -3.93 5.65 -16.98
N ILE A 326 -3.79 6.95 -17.19
CA ILE A 326 -3.54 7.51 -18.53
C ILE A 326 -2.11 8.01 -18.57
N PHE A 327 -1.31 7.45 -19.47
CA PHE A 327 0.02 7.97 -19.77
C PHE A 327 -0.08 9.01 -20.90
N ASP A 328 0.33 10.23 -20.61
CA ASP A 328 0.60 11.29 -21.56
C ASP A 328 2.10 11.47 -21.72
N TYR A 329 2.55 11.78 -22.93
CA TYR A 329 3.98 11.87 -23.24
C TYR A 329 4.69 13.02 -22.50
N TYR A 330 3.98 14.11 -22.26
CA TYR A 330 4.52 15.32 -21.60
C TYR A 330 4.10 15.42 -20.14
N GLU A 331 2.81 15.34 -19.87
CA GLU A 331 2.27 15.56 -18.52
C GLU A 331 2.64 14.46 -17.52
N SER A 332 2.69 13.18 -17.97
CA SER A 332 3.02 12.08 -17.07
C SER A 332 4.46 12.10 -16.59
N PHE A 333 5.36 12.83 -17.27
CA PHE A 333 6.79 12.91 -16.99
C PHE A 333 7.21 14.34 -16.61
N SER A 334 6.41 15.00 -15.76
CA SER A 334 6.71 16.31 -15.20
C SER A 334 7.37 16.18 -13.82
N ILE A 335 8.53 16.80 -13.65
CA ILE A 335 9.28 16.82 -12.37
C ILE A 335 8.46 17.50 -11.27
N LYS A 336 7.64 18.49 -11.63
CA LYS A 336 6.93 19.36 -10.68
C LYS A 336 6.02 18.59 -9.72
N ASP A 337 5.33 17.57 -10.24
CA ASP A 337 4.33 16.79 -9.51
C ASP A 337 4.80 15.34 -9.24
N ASN A 338 6.12 15.14 -9.15
CA ASN A 338 6.71 13.82 -8.98
C ASN A 338 7.29 13.63 -7.58
N SER A 339 6.45 13.15 -6.66
CA SER A 339 6.82 12.92 -5.26
C SER A 339 7.97 11.92 -5.10
N TYR A 340 8.02 10.87 -5.94
CA TYR A 340 9.12 9.90 -5.95
C TYR A 340 10.47 10.60 -6.22
N LEU A 341 10.56 11.39 -7.28
CA LEU A 341 11.80 12.07 -7.65
C LEU A 341 12.21 13.11 -6.61
N LYS A 342 11.28 13.85 -6.03
CA LYS A 342 11.58 14.81 -4.95
C LYS A 342 12.29 14.12 -3.78
N ILE A 343 11.77 12.97 -3.35
CA ILE A 343 12.36 12.19 -2.25
C ILE A 343 13.71 11.60 -2.68
N LYS A 344 13.79 11.06 -3.90
CA LYS A 344 15.02 10.42 -4.40
C LYS A 344 16.18 11.39 -4.53
N ILE A 345 15.92 12.62 -4.97
CA ILE A 345 16.89 13.70 -5.03
C ILE A 345 17.47 14.00 -3.64
N ILE A 346 16.62 14.05 -2.62
CA ILE A 346 17.08 14.26 -1.24
C ILE A 346 17.91 13.08 -0.73
N GLU A 347 17.52 11.85 -1.06
CA GLU A 347 18.33 10.67 -0.74
C GLU A 347 19.72 10.76 -1.38
N CYS A 348 19.80 11.14 -2.65
CA CYS A 348 21.07 11.33 -3.36
C CYS A 348 21.91 12.44 -2.71
N TYR A 349 21.29 13.58 -2.39
CA TYR A 349 21.95 14.71 -1.70
C TYR A 349 22.51 14.29 -0.33
N ILE A 350 21.72 13.58 0.47
CA ILE A 350 22.17 13.09 1.78
C ILE A 350 23.37 12.16 1.60
N ASN A 351 23.28 11.19 0.68
CA ASN A 351 24.37 10.24 0.43
C ASN A 351 25.66 10.94 -0.02
N GLU A 352 25.56 11.95 -0.86
CA GLU A 352 26.72 12.74 -1.28
C GLU A 352 27.37 13.49 -0.13
N LYS A 353 26.56 14.12 0.74
CA LYS A 353 27.04 14.82 1.95
C LYS A 353 27.69 13.86 2.94
N PHE A 354 27.12 12.67 3.16
CA PHE A 354 27.68 11.67 4.07
C PHE A 354 28.97 11.03 3.54
N ASN A 355 29.06 10.75 2.23
CA ASN A 355 30.29 10.23 1.63
C ASN A 355 31.47 11.21 1.78
N ASN A 356 31.18 12.52 1.81
CA ASN A 356 32.17 13.56 2.03
C ASN A 356 32.53 13.72 3.53
N MET A 357 31.79 13.14 4.45
CA MET A 357 32.05 13.12 5.90
C MET A 357 32.83 11.85 6.34
N GLN A 358 33.79 11.38 5.54
CA GLN A 358 34.54 10.13 5.73
C GLN A 358 35.04 9.96 7.19
N GLY A 359 34.58 8.91 7.87
CA GLY A 359 35.10 8.44 9.16
C GLY A 359 34.06 8.06 10.21
N LYS A 360 32.76 8.22 9.97
CA LYS A 360 31.70 7.91 10.96
C LYS A 360 30.70 6.85 10.54
N GLU A 361 31.07 5.94 9.64
CA GLU A 361 30.18 4.83 9.22
C GLU A 361 29.79 3.86 10.33
N SER A 362 30.55 3.80 11.43
CA SER A 362 30.22 2.96 12.59
C SER A 362 29.30 3.62 13.62
N ALA A 363 28.91 4.87 13.44
CA ALA A 363 28.12 5.64 14.39
C ALA A 363 26.72 6.00 13.92
N ILE A 364 26.25 5.41 12.83
CA ILE A 364 24.83 5.50 12.45
C ILE A 364 24.01 4.41 13.20
N ASN A 365 24.25 4.26 14.47
CA ASN A 365 23.18 3.96 15.42
C ASN A 365 22.43 5.29 15.53
N TYR A 366 21.45 5.46 14.63
CA TYR A 366 20.63 6.66 14.55
C TYR A 366 20.03 6.94 15.93
N ASP A 367 20.68 7.82 16.68
CA ASP A 367 20.17 8.26 17.96
C ASP A 367 19.07 9.30 17.70
N TYR A 368 17.92 8.77 17.22
CA TYR A 368 16.69 9.57 17.02
C TYR A 368 16.21 10.25 18.31
N TYR A 369 16.85 9.94 19.45
CA TYR A 369 16.52 10.51 20.75
C TYR A 369 16.86 12.01 20.86
N HIS A 370 17.78 12.51 20.02
CA HIS A 370 18.19 13.90 20.03
C HIS A 370 17.41 14.81 19.07
N LEU A 371 16.48 14.27 18.26
CA LEU A 371 15.70 15.11 17.35
C LEU A 371 14.72 16.01 18.09
N LYS A 372 14.75 17.33 17.80
CA LYS A 372 13.79 18.31 18.34
C LYS A 372 12.37 18.09 17.81
N ASP A 373 12.24 17.67 16.55
CA ASP A 373 10.97 17.48 15.85
C ASP A 373 10.48 16.01 15.84
N LYS A 374 10.75 15.31 16.93
CA LYS A 374 10.39 13.90 17.15
C LYS A 374 8.90 13.60 16.89
N LEU A 375 8.01 14.57 17.14
CA LEU A 375 6.58 14.39 17.01
C LEU A 375 6.16 14.22 15.53
N GLU A 376 6.78 14.94 14.61
CA GLU A 376 6.50 14.81 13.18
C GLU A 376 6.87 13.42 12.67
N LEU A 377 8.04 12.92 13.07
CA LEU A 377 8.48 11.57 12.70
C LEU A 377 7.57 10.49 13.31
N ILE A 378 7.14 10.65 14.55
CA ILE A 378 6.20 9.75 15.21
C ILE A 378 4.88 9.70 14.44
N ASN A 379 4.32 10.85 14.10
CA ASN A 379 3.07 10.95 13.35
C ASN A 379 3.21 10.30 11.97
N LEU A 380 4.33 10.54 11.28
CA LEU A 380 4.59 9.95 9.97
C LEU A 380 4.65 8.40 10.03
N ILE A 381 5.31 7.84 11.04
CA ILE A 381 5.36 6.38 11.21
C ILE A 381 3.98 5.80 11.56
N GLU A 382 3.20 6.48 12.41
CA GLU A 382 1.83 6.05 12.70
C GLU A 382 0.94 6.10 11.45
N GLU A 383 1.05 7.14 10.64
CA GLU A 383 0.35 7.25 9.36
C GLU A 383 0.74 6.13 8.40
N TYR A 384 2.04 5.79 8.32
CA TYR A 384 2.53 4.65 7.54
C TYR A 384 1.89 3.34 7.98
N ILE A 385 1.88 3.05 9.28
CA ILE A 385 1.26 1.84 9.83
C ILE A 385 -0.25 1.78 9.51
N GLN A 386 -0.95 2.91 9.59
CA GLN A 386 -2.38 2.99 9.26
C GLN A 386 -2.62 2.86 7.75
N ALA A 387 -1.75 3.46 6.93
CA ALA A 387 -1.83 3.34 5.48
C ALA A 387 -1.72 1.87 5.04
N ILE A 388 -0.77 1.10 5.59
CA ILE A 388 -0.63 -0.34 5.30
C ILE A 388 -1.89 -1.11 5.69
N LYS A 389 -2.45 -0.87 6.88
CA LYS A 389 -3.66 -1.57 7.34
C LYS A 389 -4.85 -1.31 6.44
N THR A 390 -5.03 -0.04 6.03
CA THR A 390 -6.11 0.36 5.14
C THR A 390 -5.91 -0.22 3.74
N SER A 391 -4.69 -0.16 3.21
CA SER A 391 -4.33 -0.73 1.91
C SER A 391 -4.57 -2.23 1.85
N ARG A 392 -4.24 -2.96 2.93
CA ARG A 392 -4.50 -4.41 3.00
C ARG A 392 -6.00 -4.74 3.02
N LYS A 393 -6.81 -3.93 3.71
CA LYS A 393 -8.25 -4.15 3.79
C LYS A 393 -8.94 -3.90 2.45
N ASN A 394 -8.51 -2.90 1.71
CA ASN A 394 -9.21 -2.39 0.53
C ASN A 394 -8.47 -2.69 -0.79
N TYR A 395 -7.28 -3.29 -0.73
CA TYR A 395 -6.37 -3.45 -1.88
C TYR A 395 -6.11 -2.13 -2.61
N SER A 396 -5.97 -1.04 -1.87
CA SER A 396 -5.79 0.32 -2.40
C SER A 396 -4.41 0.85 -2.06
N SER A 397 -3.72 1.44 -3.02
CA SER A 397 -2.45 2.15 -2.81
C SER A 397 -2.63 3.60 -2.35
N ALA A 398 -3.86 4.14 -2.41
CA ALA A 398 -4.15 5.56 -2.24
C ALA A 398 -3.60 6.17 -0.94
N GLN A 399 -3.69 5.46 0.18
CA GLN A 399 -3.20 5.99 1.47
C GLN A 399 -1.67 6.01 1.53
N ILE A 400 -1.00 5.04 0.91
CA ILE A 400 0.46 4.99 0.83
C ILE A 400 0.97 6.11 -0.08
N ILE A 401 0.33 6.32 -1.22
CA ILE A 401 0.67 7.41 -2.14
C ILE A 401 0.46 8.76 -1.47
N LYS A 402 -0.67 8.97 -0.78
CA LYS A 402 -0.93 10.20 -0.02
C LYS A 402 0.16 10.48 1.02
N LEU A 403 0.63 9.45 1.72
CA LEU A 403 1.74 9.57 2.66
C LEU A 403 3.02 10.03 1.95
N ILE A 404 3.35 9.40 0.82
CA ILE A 404 4.52 9.77 0.02
C ILE A 404 4.44 11.21 -0.47
N ASP A 405 3.25 11.67 -0.90
CA ASP A 405 3.03 13.05 -1.34
C ASP A 405 3.23 14.06 -0.21
N ILE A 406 2.68 13.80 0.99
CA ILE A 406 2.88 14.63 2.18
C ILE A 406 4.38 14.74 2.53
N VAL A 407 5.09 13.61 2.51
CA VAL A 407 6.52 13.59 2.78
C VAL A 407 7.31 14.37 1.74
N ALA A 408 6.97 14.23 0.46
CA ALA A 408 7.63 14.96 -0.61
C ALA A 408 7.46 16.50 -0.50
N GLU A 409 6.31 16.96 -0.01
CA GLU A 409 6.05 18.36 0.29
C GLU A 409 6.87 18.83 1.50
N GLN A 410 6.88 18.09 2.60
CA GLN A 410 7.66 18.41 3.81
C GLN A 410 9.16 18.49 3.52
N ILE A 411 9.69 17.50 2.79
CA ILE A 411 11.09 17.49 2.35
C ILE A 411 11.42 18.73 1.49
N SER A 412 10.53 19.17 0.62
CA SER A 412 10.74 20.35 -0.21
C SER A 412 10.86 21.62 0.62
N ILE A 413 10.06 21.77 1.68
CA ILE A 413 10.10 22.90 2.62
C ILE A 413 11.42 22.90 3.41
N ILE A 414 11.79 21.75 3.98
CA ILE A 414 13.03 21.62 4.77
C ILE A 414 14.27 21.97 3.95
N ARG A 415 14.25 21.67 2.65
CA ARG A 415 15.37 21.95 1.74
C ARG A 415 15.56 23.43 1.44
N GLU A 416 14.50 24.23 1.43
CA GLU A 416 14.58 25.68 1.22
C GLU A 416 15.22 26.40 2.42
N GLU A 417 15.26 25.75 3.58
CA GLU A 417 15.91 26.25 4.78
C GLU A 417 17.39 25.84 4.85
N LYS A 418 18.18 26.56 5.66
CA LYS A 418 19.58 26.19 5.91
C LYS A 418 19.62 24.83 6.62
N ILE A 419 20.17 23.81 5.96
CA ILE A 419 20.26 22.44 6.48
C ILE A 419 21.43 22.37 7.47
N ASP A 420 21.11 22.20 8.75
CA ASP A 420 22.06 21.85 9.81
C ASP A 420 22.12 20.32 10.01
N ASP A 421 23.04 19.85 10.85
CA ASP A 421 23.21 18.41 11.08
C ASP A 421 21.95 17.76 11.66
N GLU A 422 21.18 18.50 12.48
CA GLU A 422 19.94 17.99 13.09
C GLU A 422 18.85 17.75 12.04
N LYS A 423 18.71 18.65 11.07
CA LYS A 423 17.78 18.48 9.93
C LYS A 423 18.18 17.34 9.03
N ILE A 424 19.47 17.08 8.86
CA ILE A 424 19.96 15.91 8.10
C ILE A 424 19.47 14.61 8.73
N TYR A 425 19.57 14.45 10.05
CA TYR A 425 19.08 13.25 10.75
C TYR A 425 17.57 13.07 10.60
N LEU A 426 16.80 14.16 10.69
CA LEU A 426 15.35 14.11 10.44
C LEU A 426 15.05 13.68 9.01
N LEU A 427 15.74 14.23 8.02
CA LEU A 427 15.58 13.84 6.62
C LEU A 427 15.90 12.36 6.38
N ILE A 428 16.98 11.84 7.00
CA ILE A 428 17.32 10.41 6.92
C ILE A 428 16.21 9.55 7.48
N ALA A 429 15.67 9.92 8.64
CA ALA A 429 14.58 9.18 9.27
C ALA A 429 13.32 9.16 8.40
N ILE A 430 12.95 10.31 7.82
CA ILE A 430 11.84 10.46 6.89
C ILE A 430 12.08 9.61 5.63
N CYS A 431 13.28 9.67 5.06
CA CYS A 431 13.64 8.85 3.89
C CYS A 431 13.56 7.34 4.19
N ASN A 432 13.88 6.89 5.40
CA ASN A 432 13.74 5.48 5.77
C ASN A 432 12.28 5.02 5.81
N VAL A 433 11.34 5.87 6.25
CA VAL A 433 9.90 5.58 6.19
C VAL A 433 9.45 5.45 4.73
N THR A 434 9.87 6.38 3.87
CA THR A 434 9.50 6.34 2.44
C THR A 434 10.14 5.18 1.70
N LYS A 435 11.38 4.77 2.03
CA LYS A 435 11.99 3.55 1.48
C LYS A 435 11.14 2.31 1.74
N LYS A 436 10.61 2.16 2.96
CA LYS A 436 9.67 1.07 3.27
C LYS A 436 8.37 1.18 2.47
N ALA A 437 7.83 2.39 2.29
CA ALA A 437 6.65 2.61 1.46
C ALA A 437 6.91 2.27 -0.02
N PHE A 438 8.05 2.65 -0.59
CA PHE A 438 8.45 2.30 -1.95
C PHE A 438 8.65 0.79 -2.12
N LYS A 439 9.30 0.14 -1.15
CA LYS A 439 9.47 -1.31 -1.14
C LYS A 439 8.10 -2.02 -1.13
N LEU A 440 7.16 -1.54 -0.32
CA LEU A 440 5.80 -2.06 -0.23
C LEU A 440 5.04 -1.94 -1.56
N LEU A 441 5.22 -0.83 -2.29
CA LEU A 441 4.65 -0.62 -3.63
C LEU A 441 5.37 -1.44 -4.73
N GLY A 442 6.42 -2.19 -4.41
CA GLY A 442 7.23 -2.91 -5.38
C GLY A 442 8.14 -1.98 -6.23
N VAL A 443 8.22 -0.68 -5.91
CA VAL A 443 9.03 0.30 -6.65
C VAL A 443 10.51 -0.07 -6.61
N SER A 444 11.02 -0.51 -5.46
CA SER A 444 12.42 -0.90 -5.27
C SER A 444 12.63 -2.43 -5.32
N ASN A 445 11.77 -3.19 -5.99
CA ASN A 445 11.89 -4.64 -6.11
C ASN A 445 12.91 -5.01 -7.20
N ASP A 446 14.03 -5.61 -6.80
CA ASP A 446 15.13 -5.97 -7.70
C ASP A 446 14.71 -6.96 -8.78
N MET A 447 13.83 -7.93 -8.48
CA MET A 447 13.35 -8.88 -9.49
C MET A 447 12.53 -8.19 -10.57
N LEU A 448 11.64 -7.28 -10.18
CA LEU A 448 10.83 -6.50 -11.11
C LEU A 448 11.70 -5.55 -11.95
N ILE A 449 12.65 -4.86 -11.32
CA ILE A 449 13.60 -3.96 -11.97
C ILE A 449 14.40 -4.73 -13.01
N ASN A 450 15.02 -5.86 -12.64
CA ASN A 450 15.80 -6.70 -13.56
C ASN A 450 14.95 -7.24 -14.72
N LYS A 451 13.68 -7.55 -14.47
CA LYS A 451 12.76 -7.99 -15.53
C LYS A 451 12.49 -6.88 -16.54
N ILE A 452 12.27 -5.65 -16.05
CA ILE A 452 12.06 -4.47 -16.91
C ILE A 452 13.34 -4.13 -17.69
N GLN A 453 14.52 -4.19 -17.06
CA GLN A 453 15.81 -3.96 -17.74
C GLN A 453 16.02 -4.92 -18.91
N LYS A 454 15.72 -6.21 -18.72
CA LYS A 454 15.83 -7.20 -19.80
C LYS A 454 14.96 -6.87 -21.02
N LEU A 455 13.80 -6.24 -20.81
CA LEU A 455 12.93 -5.79 -21.92
C LEU A 455 13.52 -4.63 -22.71
N THR A 456 14.48 -3.89 -22.18
CA THR A 456 15.12 -2.77 -22.88
C THR A 456 16.30 -3.20 -23.70
N VAL A 457 16.94 -4.31 -23.35
CA VAL A 457 18.13 -4.84 -24.04
C VAL A 457 17.76 -5.74 -25.23
N SER A 458 16.59 -6.38 -25.20
CA SER A 458 16.01 -7.16 -26.31
C SER A 458 15.27 -6.26 -27.31
#